data_b216f2c0801d930496133c40118af520
#
_entry.id   b216f2c0801d930496133c40118af520
#
_cell.length_a   1.000
_cell.length_b   1.000
_cell.length_c   1.000
_cell.angle_alpha   90.00
_cell.angle_beta   90.00
_cell.angle_gamma   90.00
#
_symmetry.space_group_name_H-M   'P 1'
#
loop_
_entity.id
_entity.type
_entity.pdbx_description
1 polymer ?
#
loop_
_entity_poly.entity_id
_entity_poly.type
_entity_poly.pdbx_seq_one_letter_code
_entity_poly.pdbx_strand_id
1 'polypeptide(L)'
;MKNSRWRWLEYAGLFSLFLTLISLAVGVTINFRPLYVFDIGHLHILDYTSLDQETLLKNFDHLMNYLNNPFQTVLSLPDFPVSASGAHHFYEVKILFLVDYAVFFITLIPSILFIRYLQKNDRLWRLIRPFQIGMLLPVIFGFFMMIGFDRFFIL
;
A
#
# COMPACT_ATOMS: atom_id res chain seq x y z
N MET A 1 16.60 -11.36 35.27
CA MET A 1 15.26 -10.81 34.93
C MET A 1 15.28 -9.57 34.02
N LYS A 2 16.44 -8.98 33.71
CA LYS A 2 16.57 -7.76 32.86
C LYS A 2 16.33 -8.00 31.35
N ASN A 3 16.36 -9.25 30.88
CA ASN A 3 16.34 -9.62 29.47
C ASN A 3 14.94 -9.68 28.80
N SER A 4 13.86 -9.89 29.56
CA SER A 4 12.53 -10.10 28.96
C SER A 4 11.89 -8.81 28.44
N ARG A 5 11.90 -7.73 29.23
CA ARG A 5 11.31 -6.42 28.84
C ARG A 5 11.97 -5.83 27.59
N TRP A 6 13.30 -5.94 27.49
CA TRP A 6 14.05 -5.44 26.35
C TRP A 6 13.76 -6.21 25.06
N ARG A 7 13.50 -7.52 25.16
CA ARG A 7 13.10 -8.33 24.00
C ARG A 7 11.74 -7.89 23.45
N TRP A 8 10.75 -7.62 24.30
CA TRP A 8 9.45 -7.14 23.88
C TRP A 8 9.53 -5.77 23.17
N LEU A 9 10.31 -4.84 23.67
CA LEU A 9 10.53 -3.55 23.01
C LEU A 9 11.22 -3.69 21.66
N GLU A 10 12.17 -4.61 21.52
CA GLU A 10 12.81 -4.90 20.25
C GLU A 10 11.81 -5.53 19.25
N TYR A 11 10.97 -6.45 19.66
CA TYR A 11 9.92 -7.02 18.79
C TYR A 11 8.87 -5.98 18.40
N ALA A 12 8.40 -5.17 19.34
CA ALA A 12 7.45 -4.10 19.06
C ALA A 12 8.04 -3.05 18.09
N GLY A 13 9.30 -2.66 18.29
CA GLY A 13 10.00 -1.74 17.39
C GLY A 13 10.19 -2.33 16.00
N LEU A 14 10.55 -3.62 15.91
CA LEU A 14 10.69 -4.33 14.64
C LEU A 14 9.35 -4.44 13.92
N PHE A 15 8.28 -4.82 14.61
CA PHE A 15 6.93 -4.91 14.07
C PHE A 15 6.46 -3.54 13.54
N SER A 16 6.66 -2.48 14.34
CA SER A 16 6.37 -1.11 13.92
C SER A 16 7.12 -0.73 12.65
N LEU A 17 8.42 -1.04 12.58
CA LEU A 17 9.26 -0.76 11.42
C LEU A 17 8.78 -1.47 10.16
N PHE A 18 8.40 -2.77 10.26
CA PHE A 18 7.82 -3.49 9.13
C PHE A 18 6.50 -2.88 8.66
N LEU A 19 5.60 -2.55 9.58
CA LEU A 19 4.34 -1.89 9.24
C LEU A 19 4.58 -0.54 8.54
N THR A 20 5.50 0.29 9.06
CA THR A 20 5.85 1.57 8.44
C THR A 20 6.35 1.38 7.00
N LEU A 21 7.24 0.40 6.77
CA LEU A 21 7.81 0.15 5.45
C LEU A 21 6.79 -0.42 4.47
N ILE A 22 5.91 -1.32 4.93
CA ILE A 22 4.84 -1.88 4.10
C ILE A 22 3.85 -0.78 3.72
N SER A 23 3.34 -0.01 4.69
CA SER A 23 2.42 1.08 4.41
C SER A 23 3.06 2.17 3.53
N LEU A 24 4.35 2.48 3.73
CA LEU A 24 5.07 3.40 2.84
C LEU A 24 5.13 2.86 1.41
N ALA A 25 5.45 1.58 1.23
CA ALA A 25 5.53 0.97 -0.09
C ALA A 25 4.16 0.95 -0.78
N VAL A 26 3.10 0.58 -0.05
CA VAL A 26 1.71 0.61 -0.54
C VAL A 26 1.34 2.04 -0.92
N GLY A 27 1.47 3.00 0.01
CA GLY A 27 1.11 4.40 -0.22
C GLY A 27 1.84 5.04 -1.41
N VAL A 28 3.14 4.73 -1.59
CA VAL A 28 3.90 5.19 -2.77
C VAL A 28 3.37 4.55 -4.05
N THR A 29 3.17 3.23 -4.05
CA THR A 29 2.75 2.49 -5.25
C THR A 29 1.37 2.92 -5.74
N ILE A 30 0.38 3.02 -4.83
CA ILE A 30 -0.99 3.40 -5.20
C ILE A 30 -1.11 4.84 -5.69
N ASN A 31 -0.20 5.73 -5.27
CA ASN A 31 -0.17 7.13 -5.73
C ASN A 31 0.80 7.37 -6.89
N PHE A 32 1.48 6.34 -7.38
CA PHE A 32 2.50 6.50 -8.42
C PHE A 32 1.87 6.62 -9.81
N ARG A 33 1.38 7.81 -10.15
CA ARG A 33 0.76 8.14 -11.44
C ARG A 33 1.53 7.64 -12.69
N PRO A 34 2.89 7.70 -12.73
CA PRO A 34 3.63 7.17 -13.86
C PRO A 34 3.41 5.68 -14.13
N LEU A 35 3.07 4.87 -13.11
CA LEU A 35 2.72 3.46 -13.29
C LEU A 35 1.43 3.33 -14.11
N TYR A 36 0.39 4.10 -13.79
CA TYR A 36 -0.85 4.09 -14.55
C TYR A 36 -0.65 4.55 -16.00
N VAL A 37 0.19 5.58 -16.22
CA VAL A 37 0.56 6.02 -17.58
C VAL A 37 1.25 4.91 -18.37
N PHE A 38 2.17 4.20 -17.73
CA PHE A 38 2.84 3.05 -18.32
C PHE A 38 1.86 1.93 -18.67
N ASP A 39 0.92 1.62 -17.77
CA ASP A 39 -0.07 0.57 -17.94
C ASP A 39 -1.05 0.89 -19.08
N ILE A 40 -1.44 2.14 -19.28
CA ILE A 40 -2.27 2.56 -20.43
C ILE A 40 -1.63 2.10 -21.75
N GLY A 41 -0.31 2.32 -21.91
CA GLY A 41 0.40 1.91 -23.12
C GLY A 41 0.68 0.41 -23.17
N HIS A 42 1.14 -0.18 -22.06
CA HIS A 42 1.55 -1.58 -22.00
C HIS A 42 0.38 -2.57 -22.15
N LEU A 43 -0.77 -2.23 -21.59
CA LEU A 43 -1.99 -3.05 -21.65
C LEU A 43 -2.90 -2.66 -22.81
N HIS A 44 -2.49 -1.75 -23.68
CA HIS A 44 -3.27 -1.27 -24.81
C HIS A 44 -4.70 -0.83 -24.42
N ILE A 45 -4.82 -0.13 -23.28
CA ILE A 45 -6.14 0.23 -22.72
C ILE A 45 -6.95 1.09 -23.71
N LEU A 46 -6.29 1.91 -24.51
CA LEU A 46 -6.94 2.77 -25.51
C LEU A 46 -7.66 1.98 -26.61
N ASP A 47 -7.26 0.73 -26.86
CA ASP A 47 -7.91 -0.13 -27.86
C ASP A 47 -9.30 -0.63 -27.41
N TYR A 48 -9.57 -0.55 -26.09
CA TYR A 48 -10.82 -1.01 -25.46
C TYR A 48 -11.76 0.14 -25.07
N THR A 49 -11.39 1.38 -25.33
CA THR A 49 -12.18 2.56 -25.00
C THR A 49 -12.18 3.56 -26.15
N SER A 50 -13.26 4.34 -26.27
CA SER A 50 -13.34 5.46 -27.21
C SER A 50 -12.70 6.75 -26.67
N LEU A 51 -12.10 6.69 -25.48
CA LEU A 51 -11.49 7.85 -24.82
C LEU A 51 -10.03 7.98 -25.23
N ASP A 52 -9.53 9.19 -25.22
CA ASP A 52 -8.12 9.47 -25.35
C ASP A 52 -7.38 9.35 -24.01
N GLN A 53 -6.05 9.33 -24.07
CA GLN A 53 -5.21 9.19 -22.89
C GLN A 53 -5.38 10.35 -21.90
N GLU A 54 -5.60 11.57 -22.39
CA GLU A 54 -5.76 12.74 -21.55
C GLU A 54 -7.04 12.65 -20.71
N THR A 55 -8.14 12.24 -21.33
CA THR A 55 -9.41 12.00 -20.64
C THR A 55 -9.31 10.87 -19.61
N LEU A 56 -8.62 9.77 -19.93
CA LEU A 56 -8.37 8.70 -18.94
C LEU A 56 -7.58 9.20 -17.75
N LEU A 57 -6.51 9.95 -17.98
CA LEU A 57 -5.68 10.51 -16.92
C LEU A 57 -6.43 11.52 -16.06
N LYS A 58 -7.28 12.34 -16.65
CA LYS A 58 -8.14 13.27 -15.92
C LYS A 58 -9.09 12.51 -14.97
N ASN A 59 -9.75 11.46 -15.45
CA ASN A 59 -10.61 10.65 -14.60
C ASN A 59 -9.84 9.93 -13.49
N PHE A 60 -8.65 9.41 -13.80
CA PHE A 60 -7.75 8.83 -12.79
C PHE A 60 -7.39 9.85 -11.72
N ASP A 61 -7.02 11.06 -12.09
CA ASP A 61 -6.67 12.13 -11.13
C ASP A 61 -7.87 12.50 -10.23
N HIS A 62 -9.11 12.52 -10.78
CA HIS A 62 -10.33 12.71 -9.99
C HIS A 62 -10.58 11.58 -9.00
N LEU A 63 -10.40 10.33 -9.45
CA LEU A 63 -10.52 9.15 -8.60
C LEU A 63 -9.48 9.18 -7.47
N MET A 64 -8.21 9.44 -7.79
CA MET A 64 -7.14 9.52 -6.79
C MET A 64 -7.36 10.65 -5.79
N ASN A 65 -7.88 11.80 -6.24
CA ASN A 65 -8.27 12.87 -5.32
C ASN A 65 -9.38 12.43 -4.35
N TYR A 66 -10.39 11.71 -4.85
CA TYR A 66 -11.45 11.16 -4.00
C TYR A 66 -10.90 10.14 -2.98
N LEU A 67 -10.04 9.21 -3.41
CA LEU A 67 -9.50 8.15 -2.55
C LEU A 67 -8.58 8.70 -1.45
N ASN A 68 -7.83 9.75 -1.76
CA ASN A 68 -6.87 10.38 -0.84
C ASN A 68 -7.48 11.45 0.09
N ASN A 69 -8.66 11.98 -0.24
CA ASN A 69 -9.26 13.06 0.53
C ASN A 69 -10.33 12.54 1.50
N PRO A 70 -10.09 12.48 2.84
CA PRO A 70 -11.07 11.99 3.81
C PRO A 70 -12.36 12.81 3.84
N PHE A 71 -12.33 14.06 3.42
CA PHE A 71 -13.48 14.99 3.49
C PHE A 71 -14.37 14.91 2.25
N GLN A 72 -13.93 14.34 1.16
CA GLN A 72 -14.74 14.19 -0.04
C GLN A 72 -15.65 12.96 0.10
N THR A 73 -16.96 13.17 0.18
CA THR A 73 -17.92 12.08 0.46
C THR A 73 -18.50 11.45 -0.81
N VAL A 74 -18.45 12.15 -1.94
CA VAL A 74 -19.05 11.70 -3.20
C VAL A 74 -17.97 11.52 -4.26
N LEU A 75 -17.95 10.34 -4.89
CA LEU A 75 -17.15 10.08 -6.08
C LEU A 75 -17.86 10.68 -7.30
N SER A 76 -17.17 11.56 -8.01
CA SER A 76 -17.61 12.11 -9.30
C SER A 76 -16.48 11.95 -10.31
N LEU A 77 -16.76 11.27 -11.41
CA LEU A 77 -15.85 11.15 -12.55
C LEU A 77 -16.41 12.00 -13.70
N PRO A 78 -15.58 12.85 -14.31
CA PRO A 78 -16.08 13.79 -15.33
C PRO A 78 -16.70 13.11 -16.57
N ASP A 79 -16.09 12.00 -17.00
CA ASP A 79 -16.38 11.37 -18.29
C ASP A 79 -16.91 9.94 -18.16
N PHE A 80 -17.08 9.43 -16.90
CA PHE A 80 -17.65 8.12 -16.63
C PHE A 80 -18.88 8.19 -15.73
N PRO A 81 -19.98 7.51 -16.07
CA PRO A 81 -21.09 7.34 -15.12
C PRO A 81 -20.65 6.44 -13.96
N VAL A 82 -20.91 6.87 -12.74
CA VAL A 82 -20.60 6.09 -11.54
C VAL A 82 -21.86 5.35 -11.10
N SER A 83 -21.88 4.02 -11.23
CA SER A 83 -22.97 3.18 -10.72
C SER A 83 -22.97 3.15 -9.19
N ALA A 84 -24.11 2.84 -8.57
CA ALA A 84 -24.23 2.72 -7.12
C ALA A 84 -23.27 1.66 -6.55
N SER A 85 -23.12 0.51 -7.21
CA SER A 85 -22.16 -0.53 -6.79
C SER A 85 -20.71 -0.09 -6.97
N GLY A 86 -20.38 0.61 -8.05
CA GLY A 86 -19.06 1.18 -8.29
C GLY A 86 -18.70 2.25 -7.23
N ALA A 87 -19.65 3.14 -6.90
CA ALA A 87 -19.45 4.12 -5.85
C ALA A 87 -19.20 3.47 -4.49
N HIS A 88 -19.94 2.39 -4.16
CA HIS A 88 -19.76 1.64 -2.93
C HIS A 88 -18.38 0.96 -2.89
N HIS A 89 -17.99 0.29 -3.97
CA HIS A 89 -16.67 -0.34 -4.08
C HIS A 89 -15.53 0.69 -3.87
N PHE A 90 -15.57 1.82 -4.56
CA PHE A 90 -14.55 2.87 -4.38
C PHE A 90 -14.58 3.52 -3.00
N TYR A 91 -15.73 3.54 -2.31
CA TYR A 91 -15.80 3.94 -0.91
C TYR A 91 -15.05 2.95 0.00
N GLU A 92 -15.22 1.64 -0.20
CA GLU A 92 -14.47 0.62 0.54
C GLU A 92 -12.96 0.73 0.27
N VAL A 93 -12.56 0.89 -0.99
CA VAL A 93 -11.16 1.12 -1.36
C VAL A 93 -10.60 2.37 -0.68
N LYS A 94 -11.36 3.47 -0.63
CA LYS A 94 -10.98 4.69 0.08
C LYS A 94 -10.70 4.44 1.56
N ILE A 95 -11.53 3.64 2.23
CA ILE A 95 -11.30 3.28 3.64
C ILE A 95 -9.95 2.57 3.78
N LEU A 96 -9.61 1.64 2.86
CA LEU A 96 -8.31 0.95 2.88
C LEU A 96 -7.14 1.93 2.73
N PHE A 97 -7.24 2.92 1.84
CA PHE A 97 -6.22 3.97 1.69
C PHE A 97 -6.03 4.75 3.01
N LEU A 98 -7.13 5.19 3.62
CA LEU A 98 -7.08 5.96 4.86
C LEU A 98 -6.54 5.14 6.03
N VAL A 99 -6.87 3.84 6.09
CA VAL A 99 -6.32 2.91 7.09
C VAL A 99 -4.82 2.74 6.89
N ASP A 100 -4.35 2.57 5.64
CA ASP A 100 -2.92 2.46 5.33
C ASP A 100 -2.16 3.71 5.80
N TYR A 101 -2.67 4.91 5.50
CA TYR A 101 -2.07 6.15 5.99
C TYR A 101 -2.09 6.26 7.52
N ALA A 102 -3.17 5.86 8.17
CA ALA A 102 -3.25 5.84 9.63
C ALA A 102 -2.19 4.90 10.22
N VAL A 103 -2.03 3.69 9.67
CA VAL A 103 -0.98 2.74 10.07
C VAL A 103 0.40 3.35 9.88
N PHE A 104 0.66 3.96 8.72
CA PHE A 104 1.94 4.63 8.44
C PHE A 104 2.27 5.69 9.50
N PHE A 105 1.36 6.64 9.74
CA PHE A 105 1.63 7.74 10.68
C PHE A 105 1.73 7.28 12.13
N ILE A 106 0.93 6.29 12.56
CA ILE A 106 1.00 5.73 13.91
C ILE A 106 2.31 5.00 14.14
N THR A 107 2.81 4.27 13.14
CA THR A 107 4.01 3.44 13.29
C THR A 107 5.31 4.19 12.97
N LEU A 108 5.25 5.33 12.30
CA LEU A 108 6.41 6.11 11.87
C LEU A 108 7.28 6.58 13.06
N ILE A 109 6.65 7.19 14.07
CA ILE A 109 7.39 7.71 15.24
C ILE A 109 8.07 6.58 16.03
N PRO A 110 7.36 5.50 16.42
CA PRO A 110 8.00 4.36 17.07
C PRO A 110 9.14 3.76 16.26
N SER A 111 9.00 3.69 14.93
CA SER A 111 10.03 3.17 14.03
C SER A 111 11.29 4.03 14.01
N ILE A 112 11.13 5.35 13.94
CA ILE A 112 12.26 6.29 14.01
C ILE A 112 12.98 6.16 15.35
N LEU A 113 12.23 6.11 16.47
CA LEU A 113 12.80 5.96 17.81
C LEU A 113 13.54 4.61 17.95
N PHE A 114 12.99 3.55 17.39
CA PHE A 114 13.60 2.22 17.39
C PHE A 114 14.92 2.20 16.59
N ILE A 115 14.94 2.78 15.39
CA ILE A 115 16.16 2.88 14.58
C ILE A 115 17.23 3.69 15.32
N ARG A 116 16.87 4.83 15.89
CA ARG A 116 17.80 5.66 16.69
C ARG A 116 18.34 4.91 17.90
N TYR A 117 17.48 4.13 18.58
CA TYR A 117 17.90 3.26 19.68
C TYR A 117 18.92 2.21 19.23
N LEU A 118 18.68 1.54 18.09
CA LEU A 118 19.61 0.56 17.52
C LEU A 118 20.94 1.20 17.11
N GLN A 119 20.90 2.37 16.47
CA GLN A 119 22.10 3.15 16.10
C GLN A 119 22.94 3.52 17.32
N LYS A 120 22.31 4.10 18.35
CA LYS A 120 23.00 4.54 19.58
C LYS A 120 23.66 3.40 20.36
N ASN A 121 23.20 2.16 20.16
CA ASN A 121 23.73 0.98 20.86
C ASN A 121 24.55 0.05 19.95
N ASP A 122 24.90 0.48 18.72
CA ASP A 122 25.62 -0.30 17.71
C ASP A 122 24.97 -1.65 17.40
N ARG A 123 23.60 -1.69 17.32
CA ARG A 123 22.79 -2.90 17.16
C ARG A 123 22.04 -2.99 15.83
N LEU A 124 22.35 -2.15 14.85
CA LEU A 124 21.70 -2.18 13.54
C LEU A 124 21.79 -3.54 12.84
N TRP A 125 22.86 -4.30 13.09
CA TRP A 125 23.04 -5.66 12.55
C TRP A 125 21.88 -6.61 12.92
N ARG A 126 21.14 -6.33 14.00
CA ARG A 126 19.95 -7.11 14.40
C ARG A 126 18.79 -7.03 13.41
N LEU A 127 18.78 -6.05 12.53
CA LEU A 127 17.78 -5.91 11.47
C LEU A 127 18.04 -6.89 10.31
N ILE A 128 19.25 -7.37 10.11
CA ILE A 128 19.64 -8.18 8.95
C ILE A 128 18.76 -9.42 8.81
N ARG A 129 18.70 -10.26 9.85
CA ARG A 129 17.91 -11.51 9.80
C ARG A 129 16.42 -11.31 9.62
N PRO A 130 15.74 -10.41 10.39
CA PRO A 130 14.33 -10.12 10.18
C PRO A 130 14.02 -9.63 8.77
N PHE A 131 14.87 -8.76 8.20
CA PHE A 131 14.68 -8.29 6.83
C PHE A 131 14.90 -9.40 5.79
N GLN A 132 15.91 -10.25 5.96
CA GLN A 132 16.10 -11.42 5.09
C GLN A 132 14.88 -12.34 5.09
N ILE A 133 14.30 -12.62 6.27
CA ILE A 133 13.07 -13.41 6.39
C ILE A 133 11.88 -12.66 5.76
N GLY A 134 11.75 -11.35 6.03
CA GLY A 134 10.69 -10.51 5.46
C GLY A 134 10.70 -10.48 3.93
N MET A 135 11.87 -10.51 3.30
CA MET A 135 12.01 -10.59 1.83
C MET A 135 11.49 -11.89 1.24
N LEU A 136 11.42 -12.97 2.02
CA LEU A 136 10.88 -14.25 1.55
C LEU A 136 9.35 -14.24 1.49
N LEU A 137 8.67 -13.42 2.30
CA LEU A 137 7.21 -13.40 2.36
C LEU A 137 6.54 -13.10 1.02
N PRO A 138 6.89 -12.02 0.27
CA PRO A 138 6.29 -11.76 -1.03
C PRO A 138 6.62 -12.85 -2.06
N VAL A 139 7.80 -13.48 -1.99
CA VAL A 139 8.17 -14.58 -2.88
C VAL A 139 7.30 -15.81 -2.61
N ILE A 140 7.14 -16.18 -1.34
CA ILE A 140 6.29 -17.29 -0.91
C ILE A 140 4.83 -17.00 -1.29
N PHE A 141 4.34 -15.79 -1.04
CA PHE A 141 2.99 -15.38 -1.40
C PHE A 141 2.78 -15.45 -2.92
N GLY A 142 3.71 -14.91 -3.71
CA GLY A 142 3.65 -14.98 -5.18
C GLY A 142 3.62 -16.43 -5.69
N PHE A 143 4.40 -17.32 -5.08
CA PHE A 143 4.40 -18.75 -5.41
C PHE A 143 3.04 -19.41 -5.11
N PHE A 144 2.45 -19.13 -3.95
CA PHE A 144 1.11 -19.63 -3.63
C PHE A 144 0.04 -19.08 -4.55
N MET A 145 0.13 -17.81 -4.94
CA MET A 145 -0.79 -17.19 -5.91
C MET A 145 -0.69 -17.84 -7.29
N MET A 146 0.53 -18.19 -7.75
CA MET A 146 0.70 -18.90 -9.03
C MET A 146 0.06 -20.28 -9.04
N ILE A 147 0.10 -21.00 -7.91
CA ILE A 147 -0.47 -22.36 -7.82
C ILE A 147 -1.97 -22.34 -7.57
N GLY A 148 -2.47 -21.38 -6.85
CA GLY A 148 -3.84 -21.34 -6.33
C GLY A 148 -4.72 -20.24 -6.92
N PHE A 149 -4.26 -19.51 -7.95
CA PHE A 149 -4.97 -18.34 -8.50
C PHE A 149 -6.44 -18.67 -8.86
N ASP A 150 -6.64 -19.78 -9.58
CA ASP A 150 -7.99 -20.22 -10.00
C ASP A 150 -8.93 -20.55 -8.83
N ARG A 151 -8.38 -20.98 -7.68
CA ARG A 151 -9.16 -21.28 -6.48
C ARG A 151 -9.51 -20.06 -5.63
N PHE A 152 -8.75 -18.98 -5.78
CA PHE A 152 -8.96 -17.76 -5.00
C PHE A 152 -9.79 -16.70 -5.74
N PHE A 153 -9.80 -16.73 -7.07
CA PHE A 153 -10.42 -15.69 -7.89
C PHE A 153 -11.55 -16.21 -8.83
N ILE A 154 -11.72 -17.54 -8.96
CA ILE A 154 -12.83 -18.13 -9.72
C ILE A 154 -13.78 -18.81 -8.72
N LEU A 155 -14.56 -18.00 -8.03
CA LEU A 155 -15.77 -18.38 -7.31
C LEU A 155 -16.96 -17.70 -7.94
#